data_3d92738b142d97a8704f9688a49af0ee
#
_entry.id   3d92738b142d97a8704f9688a49af0ee
#
_cell.length_a   1.000
_cell.length_b   1.000
_cell.length_c   1.000
_cell.angle_alpha   90.00
_cell.angle_beta   90.00
_cell.angle_gamma   90.00
#
_symmetry.space_group_name_H-M   'P 1'
#
loop_
_entity.id
_entity.type
_entity.pdbx_description
1 polymer ?
#
loop_
_entity_poly.entity_id
_entity_poly.type
_entity_poly.pdbx_seq_one_letter_code
_entity_poly.pdbx_strand_id
1 'polypeptide(L)'
;MKIGNILSAKGLSFVALFSLAVLVADNVNFSPILGGAASKSFTLFQFIGPVAGGFLGAGVGAVSVLLAEVVSFFWLGKAVNMLNIVLLAPMLAATVYFALYSRGKFAGALVSLACMAAFIAHPIGGQAWIYSLYWLIPTIALALPSHLFLRSLGSTFTAHSIGSVVWLYAFPSTPAFWLALMPVVAFERFMFASGISISYVAMNAVFARVESIAKSGFVALEPRYSLAPAKAKLR
;
A
#
# COMPACT_ATOMS: atom_id res chain seq x y z
N MET A 1 -15.43 7.89 10.87
CA MET A 1 -16.16 6.94 10.00
C MET A 1 -17.00 6.04 10.88
N LYS A 2 -18.32 5.97 10.67
CA LYS A 2 -19.22 5.08 11.43
C LYS A 2 -19.40 3.78 10.64
N ILE A 3 -19.08 2.64 11.24
CA ILE A 3 -19.18 1.31 10.60
C ILE A 3 -20.60 1.04 10.05
N GLY A 4 -21.63 1.47 10.77
CA GLY A 4 -23.03 1.33 10.30
C GLY A 4 -23.33 1.99 8.95
N ASN A 5 -22.62 3.06 8.59
CA ASN A 5 -22.79 3.71 7.29
C ASN A 5 -22.17 2.90 6.13
N ILE A 6 -21.14 2.11 6.41
CA ILE A 6 -20.49 1.25 5.39
C ILE A 6 -21.38 0.06 5.06
N LEU A 7 -22.09 -0.48 6.05
CA LEU A 7 -23.03 -1.61 5.85
C LEU A 7 -24.34 -1.20 5.16
N SER A 8 -24.53 0.11 4.89
CA SER A 8 -25.63 0.55 4.05
C SER A 8 -25.45 0.08 2.59
N ALA A 9 -26.55 -0.04 1.84
CA ALA A 9 -26.49 -0.43 0.42
C ALA A 9 -25.52 0.48 -0.37
N LYS A 10 -25.52 1.79 -0.10
CA LYS A 10 -24.61 2.77 -0.75
C LYS A 10 -23.15 2.54 -0.35
N GLY A 11 -22.89 2.22 0.93
CA GLY A 11 -21.55 1.92 1.41
C GLY A 11 -21.01 0.63 0.78
N LEU A 12 -21.80 -0.42 0.75
CA LEU A 12 -21.43 -1.69 0.12
C LEU A 12 -21.20 -1.54 -1.39
N SER A 13 -22.04 -0.78 -2.08
CA SER A 13 -21.84 -0.47 -3.51
C SER A 13 -20.53 0.30 -3.74
N PHE A 14 -20.19 1.25 -2.86
CA PHE A 14 -18.93 1.97 -2.97
C PHE A 14 -17.73 1.03 -2.76
N VAL A 15 -17.78 0.17 -1.73
CA VAL A 15 -16.72 -0.83 -1.48
C VAL A 15 -16.57 -1.76 -2.68
N ALA A 16 -17.67 -2.23 -3.27
CA ALA A 16 -17.63 -3.08 -4.45
C ALA A 16 -17.01 -2.37 -5.67
N LEU A 17 -17.43 -1.13 -5.95
CA LEU A 17 -16.85 -0.32 -7.03
C LEU A 17 -15.37 0.00 -6.79
N PHE A 18 -14.99 0.27 -5.54
CA PHE A 18 -13.59 0.51 -5.19
C PHE A 18 -12.76 -0.75 -5.37
N SER A 19 -13.25 -1.92 -4.93
CA SER A 19 -12.59 -3.21 -5.14
C SER A 19 -12.44 -3.52 -6.63
N LEU A 20 -13.44 -3.19 -7.44
CA LEU A 20 -13.36 -3.32 -8.90
C LEU A 20 -12.28 -2.39 -9.48
N ALA A 21 -12.19 -1.14 -9.01
CA ALA A 21 -11.13 -0.22 -9.45
C ALA A 21 -9.73 -0.76 -9.09
N VAL A 22 -9.57 -1.35 -7.90
CA VAL A 22 -8.32 -2.01 -7.47
C VAL A 22 -8.02 -3.21 -8.36
N LEU A 23 -9.02 -4.04 -8.69
CA LEU A 23 -8.86 -5.19 -9.59
C LEU A 23 -8.46 -4.76 -11.00
N VAL A 24 -9.08 -3.71 -11.55
CA VAL A 24 -8.70 -3.16 -12.85
C VAL A 24 -7.25 -2.66 -12.80
N ALA A 25 -6.85 -1.97 -11.74
CA ALA A 25 -5.49 -1.49 -11.55
C ALA A 25 -4.47 -2.64 -11.49
N ASP A 26 -4.82 -3.80 -10.95
CA ASP A 26 -3.95 -4.98 -10.92
C ASP A 26 -3.69 -5.57 -12.31
N ASN A 27 -4.57 -5.30 -13.27
CA ASN A 27 -4.42 -5.75 -14.66
C ASN A 27 -3.72 -4.72 -15.57
N VAL A 28 -3.41 -3.52 -15.08
CA VAL A 28 -2.70 -2.49 -15.85
C VAL A 28 -1.23 -2.47 -15.48
N ASN A 29 -0.41 -3.14 -16.30
CA ASN A 29 1.04 -3.09 -16.20
C ASN A 29 1.56 -1.71 -16.63
N PHE A 30 2.29 -1.01 -15.76
CA PHE A 30 2.87 0.27 -16.10
C PHE A 30 4.38 0.23 -16.28
N SER A 31 5.02 -0.90 -16.03
CA SER A 31 6.45 -0.99 -16.06
C SER A 31 6.97 -2.36 -16.42
N PRO A 32 7.63 -2.52 -17.56
CA PRO A 32 8.76 -3.43 -17.71
C PRO A 32 9.93 -2.80 -16.95
N ILE A 33 9.90 -2.86 -15.60
CA ILE A 33 10.76 -2.03 -14.79
C ILE A 33 12.18 -2.51 -14.80
N LEU A 34 13.02 -1.54 -15.11
CA LEU A 34 14.36 -1.39 -14.57
C LEU A 34 15.23 -2.62 -14.75
N GLY A 35 15.56 -2.88 -15.99
CA GLY A 35 16.75 -3.64 -16.31
C GLY A 35 16.70 -5.10 -15.90
N GLY A 36 15.98 -5.91 -16.63
CA GLY A 36 16.41 -7.28 -16.96
C GLY A 36 16.48 -8.36 -15.88
N ALA A 37 16.40 -8.04 -14.61
CA ALA A 37 16.57 -9.04 -13.55
C ALA A 37 15.27 -9.51 -12.90
N ALA A 38 14.15 -8.84 -13.11
CA ALA A 38 12.88 -9.25 -12.54
C ALA A 38 11.83 -9.45 -13.61
N SER A 39 11.41 -10.68 -13.82
CA SER A 39 10.20 -11.06 -14.55
C SER A 39 8.90 -10.54 -13.91
N LYS A 40 8.96 -9.63 -12.97
CA LYS A 40 7.81 -9.04 -12.30
C LYS A 40 7.51 -7.66 -12.86
N SER A 41 6.44 -7.59 -13.64
CA SER A 41 5.80 -6.32 -13.96
C SER A 41 5.05 -5.80 -12.75
N PHE A 42 5.22 -4.52 -12.41
CA PHE A 42 4.39 -3.85 -11.42
C PHE A 42 3.14 -3.28 -12.10
N THR A 43 2.02 -3.38 -11.43
CA THR A 43 0.73 -2.89 -11.89
C THR A 43 0.34 -1.59 -11.18
N LEU A 44 -0.64 -0.87 -11.69
CA LEU A 44 -1.22 0.30 -11.01
C LEU A 44 -1.78 -0.04 -9.63
N PHE A 45 -1.96 -1.32 -9.33
CA PHE A 45 -2.32 -1.82 -8.00
C PHE A 45 -1.37 -1.30 -6.90
N GLN A 46 -0.07 -1.18 -7.20
CA GLN A 46 0.92 -0.64 -6.26
C GLN A 46 0.60 0.80 -5.84
N PHE A 47 -0.12 1.56 -6.68
CA PHE A 47 -0.51 2.95 -6.41
C PHE A 47 -1.87 3.06 -5.73
N ILE A 48 -2.83 2.21 -6.12
CA ILE A 48 -4.23 2.31 -5.70
C ILE A 48 -4.53 1.46 -4.46
N GLY A 49 -3.90 0.30 -4.31
CA GLY A 49 -4.14 -0.61 -3.18
C GLY A 49 -4.01 0.08 -1.81
N PRO A 50 -2.88 0.71 -1.49
CA PRO A 50 -2.70 1.37 -0.20
C PRO A 50 -3.72 2.47 0.09
N VAL A 51 -4.19 3.17 -0.96
CA VAL A 51 -5.12 4.29 -0.87
C VAL A 51 -6.50 3.87 -0.30
N ALA A 52 -6.88 2.60 -0.47
CA ALA A 52 -8.07 2.02 0.15
C ALA A 52 -8.09 2.24 1.66
N GLY A 53 -6.94 2.07 2.33
CA GLY A 53 -6.80 2.34 3.76
C GLY A 53 -7.06 3.80 4.13
N GLY A 54 -6.72 4.74 3.25
CA GLY A 54 -6.96 6.16 3.45
C GLY A 54 -8.44 6.52 3.44
N PHE A 55 -9.19 5.98 2.49
CA PHE A 55 -10.61 6.29 2.32
C PHE A 55 -11.54 5.44 3.17
N LEU A 56 -11.26 4.15 3.32
CA LEU A 56 -12.14 3.18 3.97
C LEU A 56 -11.67 2.79 5.38
N GLY A 57 -10.47 3.24 5.79
CA GLY A 57 -9.85 2.83 7.04
C GLY A 57 -9.21 1.45 6.96
N ALA A 58 -8.52 1.04 8.06
CA ALA A 58 -7.67 -0.16 8.05
C ALA A 58 -8.45 -1.45 7.75
N GLY A 59 -9.56 -1.69 8.43
CA GLY A 59 -10.32 -2.93 8.29
C GLY A 59 -11.01 -3.07 6.93
N VAL A 60 -11.86 -2.10 6.59
CA VAL A 60 -12.63 -2.17 5.33
C VAL A 60 -11.72 -2.00 4.11
N GLY A 61 -10.70 -1.12 4.21
CA GLY A 61 -9.70 -0.97 3.15
C GLY A 61 -8.94 -2.27 2.89
N ALA A 62 -8.49 -2.97 3.95
CA ALA A 62 -7.82 -4.25 3.81
C ALA A 62 -8.74 -5.32 3.19
N VAL A 63 -10.01 -5.38 3.62
CA VAL A 63 -10.99 -6.30 3.02
C VAL A 63 -11.20 -6.00 1.53
N SER A 64 -11.33 -4.72 1.15
CA SER A 64 -11.48 -4.32 -0.26
C SER A 64 -10.30 -4.75 -1.12
N VAL A 65 -9.08 -4.58 -0.61
CA VAL A 65 -7.84 -5.01 -1.30
C VAL A 65 -7.78 -6.54 -1.37
N LEU A 66 -8.06 -7.24 -0.26
CA LEU A 66 -8.06 -8.70 -0.23
C LEU A 66 -9.04 -9.30 -1.24
N LEU A 67 -10.26 -8.74 -1.32
CA LEU A 67 -11.25 -9.19 -2.31
C LEU A 67 -10.72 -9.03 -3.75
N ALA A 68 -10.10 -7.89 -4.07
CA ALA A 68 -9.52 -7.68 -5.39
C ALA A 68 -8.36 -8.66 -5.66
N GLU A 69 -7.46 -8.88 -4.69
CA GLU A 69 -6.36 -9.82 -4.82
C GLU A 69 -6.83 -11.26 -4.97
N VAL A 70 -7.86 -11.68 -4.21
CA VAL A 70 -8.43 -13.04 -4.31
C VAL A 70 -9.10 -13.25 -5.67
N VAL A 71 -9.86 -12.27 -6.16
CA VAL A 71 -10.45 -12.34 -7.50
C VAL A 71 -9.35 -12.42 -8.57
N SER A 72 -8.34 -11.56 -8.50
CA SER A 72 -7.18 -11.57 -9.40
C SER A 72 -6.41 -12.89 -9.32
N PHE A 73 -6.25 -13.45 -8.12
CA PHE A 73 -5.57 -14.72 -7.89
C PHE A 73 -6.21 -15.85 -8.68
N PHE A 74 -7.53 -15.99 -8.62
CA PHE A 74 -8.26 -17.03 -9.36
C PHE A 74 -8.39 -16.70 -10.84
N TRP A 75 -8.59 -15.43 -11.19
CA TRP A 75 -8.67 -14.96 -12.58
C TRP A 75 -7.39 -15.25 -13.37
N LEU A 76 -6.24 -15.05 -12.74
CA LEU A 76 -4.92 -15.32 -13.34
C LEU A 76 -4.49 -16.77 -13.21
N GLY A 77 -5.32 -17.65 -12.66
CA GLY A 77 -5.01 -19.07 -12.50
C GLY A 77 -3.78 -19.35 -11.64
N LYS A 78 -3.50 -18.49 -10.64
CA LYS A 78 -2.34 -18.68 -9.75
C LYS A 78 -2.51 -19.97 -8.95
N ALA A 79 -1.44 -20.78 -8.86
CA ALA A 79 -1.45 -22.01 -8.09
C ALA A 79 -1.70 -21.73 -6.60
N VAL A 80 -2.57 -22.51 -5.97
CA VAL A 80 -2.82 -22.45 -4.53
C VAL A 80 -1.67 -23.13 -3.80
N ASN A 81 -0.70 -22.37 -3.37
CA ASN A 81 0.43 -22.81 -2.56
C ASN A 81 0.76 -21.76 -1.50
N MET A 82 1.56 -22.16 -0.50
CA MET A 82 1.90 -21.29 0.63
C MET A 82 2.52 -19.97 0.18
N LEU A 83 3.43 -19.99 -0.79
CA LEU A 83 4.12 -18.80 -1.29
C LEU A 83 3.14 -17.79 -1.89
N ASN A 84 2.25 -18.24 -2.77
CA ASN A 84 1.28 -17.38 -3.43
C ASN A 84 0.24 -16.83 -2.44
N ILE A 85 -0.10 -17.58 -1.39
CA ILE A 85 -0.99 -17.11 -0.31
C ILE A 85 -0.30 -16.04 0.51
N VAL A 86 0.94 -16.25 0.94
CA VAL A 86 1.69 -15.28 1.75
C VAL A 86 1.95 -13.98 0.96
N LEU A 87 2.08 -14.06 -0.36
CA LEU A 87 2.26 -12.91 -1.24
C LEU A 87 1.01 -11.99 -1.34
N LEU A 88 -0.12 -12.34 -0.75
CA LEU A 88 -1.25 -11.43 -0.56
C LEU A 88 -1.00 -10.45 0.60
N ALA A 89 -0.16 -10.80 1.58
CA ALA A 89 0.08 -10.00 2.77
C ALA A 89 0.75 -8.61 2.53
N PRO A 90 1.69 -8.44 1.58
CA PRO A 90 2.35 -7.16 1.36
C PRO A 90 1.40 -5.99 1.16
N MET A 91 0.42 -6.12 0.26
CA MET A 91 -0.47 -5.01 -0.04
C MET A 91 -1.50 -4.76 1.08
N LEU A 92 -1.93 -5.81 1.77
CA LEU A 92 -2.78 -5.67 2.95
C LEU A 92 -2.06 -4.87 4.04
N ALA A 93 -0.80 -5.18 4.31
CA ALA A 93 0.01 -4.46 5.30
C ALA A 93 0.24 -3.00 4.88
N ALA A 94 0.51 -2.73 3.60
CA ALA A 94 0.62 -1.38 3.05
C ALA A 94 -0.66 -0.58 3.26
N THR A 95 -1.82 -1.18 2.99
CA THR A 95 -3.15 -0.57 3.17
C THR A 95 -3.42 -0.24 4.64
N VAL A 96 -3.11 -1.17 5.54
CA VAL A 96 -3.26 -0.97 6.98
C VAL A 96 -2.31 0.12 7.48
N TYR A 97 -1.04 0.10 7.08
CA TYR A 97 -0.08 1.16 7.41
C TYR A 97 -0.59 2.52 6.96
N PHE A 98 -1.02 2.64 5.71
CA PHE A 98 -1.53 3.88 5.14
C PHE A 98 -2.73 4.44 5.93
N ALA A 99 -3.62 3.56 6.41
CA ALA A 99 -4.75 3.94 7.26
C ALA A 99 -4.33 4.38 8.67
N LEU A 100 -3.35 3.69 9.27
CA LEU A 100 -2.92 3.94 10.64
C LEU A 100 -2.00 5.17 10.77
N TYR A 101 -1.29 5.52 9.72
CA TYR A 101 -0.38 6.65 9.69
C TYR A 101 -1.06 7.96 10.12
N SER A 102 -2.23 8.27 9.58
CA SER A 102 -2.99 9.47 9.93
C SER A 102 -3.48 9.50 11.39
N ARG A 103 -3.40 8.38 12.09
CA ARG A 103 -3.78 8.24 13.50
C ARG A 103 -2.57 8.24 14.44
N GLY A 104 -1.34 8.45 13.92
CA GLY A 104 -0.11 8.45 14.70
C GLY A 104 0.18 7.12 15.41
N LYS A 105 -0.31 5.99 14.87
CA LYS A 105 -0.19 4.70 15.55
C LYS A 105 1.05 3.95 15.09
N PHE A 106 2.04 3.82 15.96
CA PHE A 106 3.24 3.03 15.76
C PHE A 106 2.98 1.54 15.46
N ALA A 107 1.78 1.03 15.78
CA ALA A 107 1.38 -0.32 15.38
C ALA A 107 1.56 -0.59 13.87
N GLY A 108 1.45 0.45 13.02
CA GLY A 108 1.71 0.33 11.58
C GLY A 108 3.15 -0.04 11.25
N ALA A 109 4.13 0.34 12.09
CA ALA A 109 5.54 0.05 11.88
C ALA A 109 6.00 -1.33 12.39
N LEU A 110 5.22 -1.98 13.25
CA LEU A 110 5.60 -3.26 13.86
C LEU A 110 5.89 -4.35 12.83
N VAL A 111 5.13 -4.36 11.73
CA VAL A 111 5.31 -5.33 10.64
C VAL A 111 6.68 -5.16 9.99
N SER A 112 7.08 -3.94 9.64
CA SER A 112 8.37 -3.69 9.01
C SER A 112 9.55 -3.97 9.95
N LEU A 113 9.41 -3.69 11.25
CA LEU A 113 10.42 -4.01 12.26
C LEU A 113 10.55 -5.53 12.48
N ALA A 114 9.42 -6.25 12.53
CA ALA A 114 9.42 -7.71 12.61
C ALA A 114 10.09 -8.35 11.36
N CYS A 115 9.77 -7.82 10.16
CA CYS A 115 10.44 -8.23 8.93
C CYS A 115 11.94 -7.94 8.95
N MET A 116 12.37 -6.79 9.49
CA MET A 116 13.77 -6.45 9.66
C MET A 116 14.48 -7.48 10.55
N ALA A 117 13.88 -7.82 11.69
CA ALA A 117 14.42 -8.84 12.59
C ALA A 117 14.50 -10.21 11.92
N ALA A 118 13.44 -10.63 11.22
CA ALA A 118 13.42 -11.90 10.48
C ALA A 118 14.48 -11.95 9.36
N PHE A 119 14.67 -10.84 8.64
CA PHE A 119 15.69 -10.74 7.59
C PHE A 119 17.09 -10.91 8.16
N ILE A 120 17.41 -10.18 9.23
CA ILE A 120 18.73 -10.21 9.89
C ILE A 120 19.01 -11.59 10.52
N ALA A 121 17.98 -12.26 11.02
CA ALA A 121 18.09 -13.61 11.58
C ALA A 121 18.44 -14.68 10.53
N HIS A 122 18.18 -14.44 9.25
CA HIS A 122 18.55 -15.37 8.18
C HIS A 122 20.05 -15.28 7.86
N PRO A 123 20.80 -16.40 7.65
CA PRO A 123 22.24 -16.39 7.41
C PRO A 123 22.70 -15.45 6.27
N ILE A 124 21.96 -15.41 5.17
CA ILE A 124 22.20 -14.50 4.04
C ILE A 124 21.81 -13.07 4.38
N GLY A 125 20.62 -12.90 4.99
CA GLY A 125 20.12 -11.58 5.38
C GLY A 125 20.98 -10.90 6.42
N GLY A 126 21.53 -11.66 7.39
CA GLY A 126 22.46 -11.14 8.39
C GLY A 126 23.75 -10.59 7.78
N GLN A 127 24.26 -11.18 6.70
CA GLN A 127 25.41 -10.66 5.96
C GLN A 127 25.06 -9.41 5.11
N ALA A 128 23.80 -9.25 4.74
CA ALA A 128 23.26 -8.11 4.00
C ALA A 128 22.40 -7.19 4.86
N TRP A 129 22.61 -7.15 6.18
CA TRP A 129 21.76 -6.45 7.15
C TRP A 129 21.48 -4.97 6.79
N ILE A 130 22.45 -4.31 6.16
CA ILE A 130 22.35 -2.92 5.71
C ILE A 130 21.12 -2.71 4.79
N TYR A 131 20.79 -3.71 3.96
CA TYR A 131 19.59 -3.67 3.12
C TYR A 131 18.31 -3.47 3.93
N SER A 132 18.21 -4.13 5.08
CA SER A 132 17.02 -4.06 5.93
C SER A 132 16.81 -2.71 6.63
N LEU A 133 17.82 -1.82 6.64
CA LEU A 133 17.68 -0.46 7.19
C LEU A 133 16.61 0.36 6.48
N TYR A 134 16.27 0.06 5.24
CA TYR A 134 15.12 0.64 4.56
C TYR A 134 13.80 0.47 5.33
N TRP A 135 13.68 -0.58 6.14
CA TRP A 135 12.46 -0.87 6.88
C TRP A 135 12.33 -0.09 8.20
N LEU A 136 13.31 0.76 8.52
CA LEU A 136 13.18 1.81 9.51
C LEU A 136 12.34 3.01 8.96
N ILE A 137 12.27 3.18 7.64
CA ILE A 137 11.54 4.29 7.01
C ILE A 137 10.08 4.37 7.45
N PRO A 138 9.29 3.26 7.54
CA PRO A 138 7.94 3.31 8.09
C PRO A 138 7.87 3.88 9.52
N THR A 139 8.82 3.50 10.37
CA THR A 139 8.91 4.00 11.75
C THR A 139 9.29 5.48 11.80
N ILE A 140 10.32 5.87 11.03
CA ILE A 140 10.78 7.26 10.94
C ILE A 140 9.67 8.16 10.39
N ALA A 141 8.95 7.71 9.35
CA ALA A 141 7.85 8.46 8.77
C ALA A 141 6.72 8.73 9.78
N LEU A 142 6.46 7.80 10.72
CA LEU A 142 5.47 7.99 11.79
C LEU A 142 5.94 8.95 12.88
N ALA A 143 7.24 9.12 13.05
CA ALA A 143 7.84 10.06 14.03
C ALA A 143 7.94 11.49 13.48
N LEU A 144 7.86 11.66 12.17
CA LEU A 144 7.95 12.97 11.50
C LEU A 144 6.57 13.64 11.39
N PRO A 145 6.50 14.97 11.17
CA PRO A 145 5.25 15.66 10.89
C PRO A 145 4.48 15.00 9.75
N SER A 146 3.16 14.92 9.90
CA SER A 146 2.29 14.19 8.96
C SER A 146 2.35 14.80 7.55
N HIS A 147 2.91 14.04 6.61
CA HIS A 147 3.03 14.38 5.21
C HIS A 147 2.61 13.22 4.32
N LEU A 148 1.84 13.50 3.26
CA LEU A 148 1.28 12.44 2.39
C LEU A 148 2.36 11.57 1.76
N PHE A 149 3.44 12.18 1.28
CA PHE A 149 4.54 11.44 0.67
C PHE A 149 5.22 10.50 1.69
N LEU A 150 5.44 10.94 2.94
CA LEU A 150 6.00 10.08 3.99
C LEU A 150 5.06 8.93 4.35
N ARG A 151 3.75 9.20 4.39
CA ARG A 151 2.72 8.17 4.55
C ARG A 151 2.78 7.13 3.43
N SER A 152 2.91 7.57 2.19
CA SER A 152 3.03 6.72 1.02
C SER A 152 4.34 5.94 1.01
N LEU A 153 5.44 6.59 1.37
CA LEU A 153 6.77 5.97 1.44
C LEU A 153 6.81 4.87 2.51
N GLY A 154 6.30 5.14 3.71
CA GLY A 154 6.19 4.14 4.76
C GLY A 154 5.29 2.97 4.36
N SER A 155 4.19 3.23 3.66
CA SER A 155 3.28 2.20 3.16
C SER A 155 3.98 1.25 2.16
N THR A 156 4.66 1.80 1.15
CA THR A 156 5.34 0.98 0.15
C THR A 156 6.54 0.21 0.74
N PHE A 157 7.27 0.78 1.72
CA PHE A 157 8.33 0.06 2.41
C PHE A 157 7.81 -1.03 3.37
N THR A 158 6.60 -0.86 3.93
CA THR A 158 5.95 -1.92 4.70
C THR A 158 5.61 -3.13 3.80
N ALA A 159 5.04 -2.91 2.62
CA ALA A 159 4.82 -3.98 1.65
C ALA A 159 6.14 -4.65 1.23
N HIS A 160 7.15 -3.82 0.94
CA HIS A 160 8.45 -4.29 0.50
C HIS A 160 9.16 -5.16 1.55
N SER A 161 9.03 -4.84 2.85
CA SER A 161 9.64 -5.64 3.91
C SER A 161 9.12 -7.07 3.93
N ILE A 162 7.80 -7.26 3.81
CA ILE A 162 7.19 -8.59 3.75
C ILE A 162 7.66 -9.32 2.49
N GLY A 163 7.56 -8.68 1.31
CA GLY A 163 7.96 -9.29 0.05
C GLY A 163 9.42 -9.74 0.06
N SER A 164 10.32 -8.94 0.61
CA SER A 164 11.75 -9.28 0.71
C SER A 164 12.01 -10.44 1.66
N VAL A 165 11.35 -10.49 2.82
CA VAL A 165 11.47 -11.63 3.74
C VAL A 165 10.95 -12.90 3.09
N VAL A 166 9.77 -12.84 2.48
CA VAL A 166 9.20 -14.00 1.76
C VAL A 166 10.16 -14.49 0.69
N TRP A 167 10.73 -13.57 -0.09
CA TRP A 167 11.70 -13.93 -1.14
C TRP A 167 12.97 -14.56 -0.58
N LEU A 168 13.53 -13.98 0.48
CA LEU A 168 14.77 -14.46 1.14
C LEU A 168 14.62 -15.90 1.65
N TYR A 169 13.45 -16.24 2.21
CA TYR A 169 13.18 -17.57 2.76
C TYR A 169 12.71 -18.59 1.72
N ALA A 170 12.15 -18.12 0.60
CA ALA A 170 11.59 -19.00 -0.43
C ALA A 170 12.59 -19.34 -1.55
N PHE A 171 13.58 -18.48 -1.80
CA PHE A 171 14.47 -18.64 -2.95
C PHE A 171 15.95 -18.51 -2.58
N PRO A 172 16.84 -19.29 -3.22
CA PRO A 172 18.28 -19.12 -3.07
C PRO A 172 18.71 -17.71 -3.47
N SER A 173 19.54 -17.10 -2.67
CA SER A 173 20.08 -15.76 -2.92
C SER A 173 21.47 -15.62 -2.30
N THR A 174 22.16 -14.53 -2.60
CA THR A 174 23.47 -14.20 -2.03
C THR A 174 23.42 -12.82 -1.34
N PRO A 175 24.31 -12.55 -0.37
CA PRO A 175 24.40 -11.21 0.22
C PRO A 175 24.65 -10.12 -0.83
N ALA A 176 25.50 -10.39 -1.82
CA ALA A 176 25.81 -9.46 -2.91
C ALA A 176 24.57 -9.09 -3.73
N PHE A 177 23.66 -10.04 -3.98
CA PHE A 177 22.38 -9.80 -4.65
C PHE A 177 21.55 -8.73 -3.90
N TRP A 178 21.39 -8.89 -2.58
CA TRP A 178 20.62 -7.94 -1.77
C TRP A 178 21.25 -6.55 -1.72
N LEU A 179 22.57 -6.48 -1.60
CA LEU A 179 23.28 -5.18 -1.60
C LEU A 179 23.18 -4.48 -2.97
N ALA A 180 23.28 -5.23 -4.05
CA ALA A 180 23.11 -4.68 -5.40
C ALA A 180 21.68 -4.16 -5.70
N LEU A 181 20.65 -4.69 -5.00
CA LEU A 181 19.30 -4.22 -5.13
C LEU A 181 19.05 -2.86 -4.46
N MET A 182 19.91 -2.39 -3.55
CA MET A 182 19.65 -1.18 -2.78
C MET A 182 19.30 0.04 -3.63
N PRO A 183 20.09 0.45 -4.65
CA PRO A 183 19.74 1.61 -5.46
C PRO A 183 18.44 1.43 -6.25
N VAL A 184 18.20 0.22 -6.73
CA VAL A 184 16.95 -0.11 -7.46
C VAL A 184 15.75 0.04 -6.56
N VAL A 185 15.81 -0.55 -5.37
CA VAL A 185 14.73 -0.48 -4.37
C VAL A 185 14.47 0.97 -3.94
N ALA A 186 15.52 1.76 -3.71
CA ALA A 186 15.36 3.18 -3.35
C ALA A 186 14.55 3.92 -4.43
N PHE A 187 14.93 3.75 -5.70
CA PHE A 187 14.24 4.37 -6.82
C PHE A 187 12.78 3.88 -6.96
N GLU A 188 12.56 2.57 -6.94
CA GLU A 188 11.22 1.98 -7.03
C GLU A 188 10.29 2.48 -5.93
N ARG A 189 10.74 2.45 -4.67
CA ARG A 189 9.91 2.87 -3.54
C ARG A 189 9.60 4.36 -3.58
N PHE A 190 10.53 5.19 -4.05
CA PHE A 190 10.27 6.61 -4.28
C PHE A 190 9.20 6.83 -5.36
N MET A 191 9.31 6.11 -6.47
CA MET A 191 8.33 6.14 -7.56
C MET A 191 6.95 5.66 -7.08
N PHE A 192 6.89 4.55 -6.32
CA PHE A 192 5.62 4.05 -5.80
C PHE A 192 5.01 5.01 -4.78
N ALA A 193 5.80 5.62 -3.90
CA ALA A 193 5.31 6.63 -2.98
C ALA A 193 4.72 7.84 -3.70
N SER A 194 5.35 8.26 -4.79
CA SER A 194 4.83 9.33 -5.66
C SER A 194 3.51 8.92 -6.30
N GLY A 195 3.43 7.72 -6.88
CA GLY A 195 2.22 7.18 -7.50
C GLY A 195 1.06 7.04 -6.51
N ILE A 196 1.31 6.52 -5.30
CA ILE A 196 0.32 6.44 -4.22
C ILE A 196 -0.18 7.84 -3.84
N SER A 197 0.73 8.80 -3.69
CA SER A 197 0.39 10.19 -3.32
C SER A 197 -0.48 10.84 -4.38
N ILE A 198 -0.12 10.72 -5.64
CA ILE A 198 -0.88 11.26 -6.78
C ILE A 198 -2.26 10.61 -6.84
N SER A 199 -2.33 9.27 -6.73
CA SER A 199 -3.59 8.54 -6.74
C SER A 199 -4.50 8.96 -5.60
N TYR A 200 -3.96 9.14 -4.40
CA TYR A 200 -4.74 9.61 -3.24
C TYR A 200 -5.32 11.00 -3.46
N VAL A 201 -4.50 11.96 -3.93
CA VAL A 201 -4.95 13.33 -4.20
C VAL A 201 -6.01 13.35 -5.31
N ALA A 202 -5.77 12.64 -6.42
CA ALA A 202 -6.70 12.59 -7.54
C ALA A 202 -8.05 11.97 -7.12
N MET A 203 -8.03 10.83 -6.44
CA MET A 203 -9.25 10.18 -5.97
C MET A 203 -9.98 11.01 -4.93
N ASN A 204 -9.27 11.64 -3.99
CA ASN A 204 -9.87 12.53 -2.99
C ASN A 204 -10.58 13.70 -3.67
N ALA A 205 -9.96 14.32 -4.68
CA ALA A 205 -10.55 15.41 -5.44
C ALA A 205 -11.81 14.99 -6.20
N VAL A 206 -11.80 13.80 -6.81
CA VAL A 206 -12.96 13.23 -7.51
C VAL A 206 -14.08 12.93 -6.51
N PHE A 207 -13.80 12.21 -5.44
CA PHE A 207 -14.80 11.82 -4.44
C PHE A 207 -15.42 13.03 -3.73
N ALA A 208 -14.63 14.10 -3.50
CA ALA A 208 -15.15 15.33 -2.91
C ALA A 208 -16.17 16.06 -3.83
N ARG A 209 -16.13 15.84 -5.13
CA ARG A 209 -17.09 16.40 -6.10
C ARG A 209 -18.39 15.60 -6.23
N VAL A 210 -18.35 14.32 -5.88
CA VAL A 210 -19.53 13.46 -5.93
C VAL A 210 -20.31 13.63 -4.62
N GLU A 211 -21.40 14.37 -4.67
CA GLU A 211 -22.17 14.77 -3.48
C GLU A 211 -22.63 13.58 -2.64
N SER A 212 -23.06 12.49 -3.29
CA SER A 212 -23.46 11.26 -2.61
C SER A 212 -22.33 10.60 -1.83
N ILE A 213 -21.07 10.74 -2.27
CA ILE A 213 -19.88 10.24 -1.58
C ILE A 213 -19.45 11.24 -0.51
N ALA A 214 -19.36 12.52 -0.86
CA ALA A 214 -18.89 13.57 0.05
C ALA A 214 -19.77 13.69 1.31
N LYS A 215 -21.08 13.48 1.19
CA LYS A 215 -22.05 13.52 2.32
C LYS A 215 -22.29 12.16 2.98
N SER A 216 -21.71 11.09 2.49
CA SER A 216 -22.01 9.72 2.92
C SER A 216 -21.58 9.38 4.34
N GLY A 217 -20.47 10.00 4.81
CA GLY A 217 -19.84 9.71 6.09
C GLY A 217 -19.14 8.34 6.18
N PHE A 218 -19.14 7.52 5.11
CA PHE A 218 -18.41 6.25 5.06
C PHE A 218 -17.04 6.36 4.37
N VAL A 219 -16.78 7.42 3.59
CA VAL A 219 -15.48 7.70 2.98
C VAL A 219 -14.80 8.82 3.76
N ALA A 220 -13.55 8.59 4.14
CA ALA A 220 -12.73 9.60 4.80
C ALA A 220 -12.08 10.50 3.74
N LEU A 221 -12.58 11.73 3.60
CA LEU A 221 -12.02 12.73 2.69
C LEU A 221 -11.15 13.72 3.47
N GLU A 222 -10.00 14.08 2.89
CA GLU A 222 -9.14 15.15 3.43
C GLU A 222 -9.44 16.47 2.72
N PRO A 223 -9.97 17.49 3.42
CA PRO A 223 -10.37 18.77 2.79
C PRO A 223 -9.25 19.48 2.05
N ARG A 224 -7.99 19.33 2.50
CA ARG A 224 -6.81 19.93 1.86
C ARG A 224 -6.54 19.44 0.43
N TYR A 225 -7.09 18.28 0.06
CA TYR A 225 -6.96 17.71 -1.29
C TYR A 225 -8.27 17.76 -2.08
N SER A 226 -9.31 18.38 -1.55
CA SER A 226 -10.54 18.63 -2.30
C SER A 226 -10.34 19.87 -3.18
N LEU A 227 -10.49 19.70 -4.50
CA LEU A 227 -10.50 20.81 -5.46
C LEU A 227 -11.85 21.57 -5.46
N ALA A 228 -12.68 21.41 -4.45
CA ALA A 228 -13.86 22.23 -4.29
C ALA A 228 -13.41 23.68 -4.04
N PRO A 229 -14.03 24.71 -4.69
CA PRO A 229 -13.75 26.06 -4.33
C PRO A 229 -13.99 26.22 -2.83
N ALA A 230 -12.98 26.72 -2.11
CA ALA A 230 -13.20 27.17 -0.76
C ALA A 230 -14.45 28.07 -0.82
N LYS A 231 -15.58 27.61 -0.28
CA LYS A 231 -16.70 28.51 -0.08
C LYS A 231 -16.10 29.63 0.73
N ALA A 232 -15.97 30.78 0.09
CA ALA A 232 -15.50 31.97 0.74
C ALA A 232 -16.22 32.05 2.07
N LYS A 233 -15.48 32.13 3.17
CA LYS A 233 -16.05 32.56 4.44
C LYS A 233 -16.53 33.98 4.19
N LEU A 234 -17.70 34.09 3.61
CA LEU A 234 -18.48 35.31 3.63
C LEU A 234 -19.18 35.36 4.98
N ARG A 235 -18.59 36.17 5.82
CA ARG A 235 -19.07 36.77 7.09
C ARG A 235 -18.77 36.00 8.34
#